data_814ef18f038d2b96ba4d82f05194d101
#
_entry.id   814ef18f038d2b96ba4d82f05194d101
#
_cell.length_a   1.000
_cell.length_b   1.000
_cell.length_c   1.000
_cell.angle_alpha   90.00
_cell.angle_beta   90.00
_cell.angle_gamma   90.00
#
_symmetry.space_group_name_H-M   'P 1'
#
loop_
_entity.id
_entity.type
_entity.pdbx_description
1 polymer ?
#
loop_
_entity_poly.entity_id
_entity_poly.type
_entity_poly.pdbx_seq_one_letter_code
_entity_poly.pdbx_strand_id
1 'polypeptide(L)'
;NLVLSKDQSIIDMAYDVRWSIKNPSLYLFQLDNPDGTVKEVAESAMRAAVANYDLTQAIGPGRGAIELEVRRRMQQVLDEYRAGVLIQSISIRQSDPPPEVTDAFREVNAAQQRRESYLNDARAYASRVNELALGETAEFDKIYVQYKQAPEVTKRRLYYETMEQVLGKVDKTIVETGGVNTYLPLPEFQKK
;
A
#
# COMPACT_ATOMS: atom_id res chain seq x y z
N ASN A 1 -4.30 -29.00 -3.39
CA ASN A 1 -3.53 -29.62 -2.30
C ASN A 1 -3.56 -28.76 -1.06
N LEU A 2 -4.12 -29.31 0.03
CA LEU A 2 -4.20 -28.63 1.30
C LEU A 2 -2.82 -28.61 2.00
N VAL A 3 -2.37 -27.41 2.37
CA VAL A 3 -1.09 -27.16 3.04
C VAL A 3 -1.32 -26.26 4.26
N LEU A 4 -0.59 -26.49 5.34
CA LEU A 4 -0.66 -25.70 6.56
C LEU A 4 0.40 -24.59 6.52
N SER A 5 -0.02 -23.34 6.77
CA SER A 5 0.88 -22.20 6.92
C SER A 5 1.47 -22.10 8.34
N LYS A 6 2.40 -21.17 8.53
CA LYS A 6 3.05 -20.92 9.82
C LYS A 6 2.07 -20.54 10.92
N ASP A 7 1.04 -19.78 10.59
CA ASP A 7 -0.05 -19.35 11.49
C ASP A 7 -1.18 -20.38 11.64
N GLN A 8 -0.91 -21.65 11.28
CA GLN A 8 -1.83 -22.79 11.36
C GLN A 8 -3.10 -22.65 10.52
N SER A 9 -3.07 -21.82 9.50
CA SER A 9 -4.15 -21.70 8.53
C SER A 9 -4.01 -22.72 7.41
N ILE A 10 -5.13 -23.29 6.97
CA ILE A 10 -5.17 -24.22 5.84
C ILE A 10 -5.27 -23.42 4.54
N ILE A 11 -4.41 -23.76 3.58
CA ILE A 11 -4.38 -23.14 2.25
C ILE A 11 -4.58 -24.23 1.21
N ASP A 12 -5.52 -24.01 0.27
CA ASP A 12 -5.60 -24.84 -0.93
C ASP A 12 -4.70 -24.25 -2.01
N MET A 13 -3.68 -25.03 -2.39
CA MET A 13 -2.68 -24.58 -3.36
C MET A 13 -2.67 -25.46 -4.59
N ALA A 14 -2.80 -24.84 -5.76
CA ALA A 14 -2.53 -25.43 -7.04
C ALA A 14 -1.23 -24.87 -7.63
N TYR A 15 -0.30 -25.72 -8.01
CA TYR A 15 0.98 -25.33 -8.57
C TYR A 15 1.44 -26.27 -9.69
N ASP A 16 2.24 -25.75 -10.59
CA ASP A 16 2.88 -26.48 -11.67
C ASP A 16 4.38 -26.54 -11.42
N VAL A 17 4.96 -27.68 -11.75
CA VAL A 17 6.41 -27.91 -11.75
C VAL A 17 6.86 -28.15 -13.18
N ARG A 18 7.78 -27.31 -13.67
CA ARG A 18 8.48 -27.52 -14.93
C ARG A 18 9.84 -28.12 -14.64
N TRP A 19 10.11 -29.26 -15.22
CA TRP A 19 11.39 -29.95 -15.09
C TRP A 19 11.83 -30.58 -16.41
N SER A 20 13.08 -30.95 -16.51
CA SER A 20 13.64 -31.61 -17.65
C SER A 20 14.65 -32.70 -17.21
N ILE A 21 14.90 -33.65 -18.09
CA ILE A 21 15.85 -34.70 -17.84
C ILE A 21 17.25 -34.15 -18.09
N LYS A 22 18.07 -34.09 -17.02
CA LYS A 22 19.49 -33.66 -17.07
C LYS A 22 20.40 -34.81 -17.42
N ASN A 23 20.12 -35.98 -16.87
CA ASN A 23 20.90 -37.18 -17.11
C ASN A 23 19.97 -38.39 -17.37
N PRO A 24 19.79 -38.80 -18.65
CA PRO A 24 18.89 -39.90 -19.01
C PRO A 24 19.21 -41.24 -18.35
N SER A 25 20.49 -41.55 -18.16
CA SER A 25 20.89 -42.81 -17.53
C SER A 25 20.47 -42.90 -16.07
N LEU A 26 20.64 -41.81 -15.32
CA LEU A 26 20.18 -41.74 -13.93
C LEU A 26 18.66 -41.75 -13.86
N TYR A 27 17.96 -40.99 -14.73
CA TYR A 27 16.53 -40.93 -14.76
C TYR A 27 15.88 -42.32 -15.02
N LEU A 28 16.43 -43.10 -15.94
CA LEU A 28 15.85 -44.38 -16.34
C LEU A 28 16.22 -45.57 -15.41
N PHE A 29 17.38 -45.51 -14.76
CA PHE A 29 17.93 -46.69 -14.05
C PHE A 29 18.13 -46.46 -12.54
N GLN A 30 18.00 -45.24 -12.02
CA GLN A 30 18.27 -44.97 -10.62
C GLN A 30 17.03 -45.12 -9.74
N LEU A 31 15.86 -44.76 -10.27
CA LEU A 31 14.60 -44.77 -9.54
C LEU A 31 13.57 -45.65 -10.29
N ASP A 32 12.74 -46.34 -9.53
CA ASP A 32 11.69 -47.18 -10.08
C ASP A 32 10.59 -46.35 -10.74
N ASN A 33 10.19 -45.19 -10.10
CA ASN A 33 9.18 -44.28 -10.61
C ASN A 33 9.69 -42.84 -10.47
N PRO A 34 10.49 -42.32 -11.41
CA PRO A 34 11.05 -40.99 -11.33
C PRO A 34 9.97 -39.87 -11.39
N ASP A 35 8.91 -40.02 -12.19
CA ASP A 35 7.84 -39.08 -12.29
C ASP A 35 7.05 -38.97 -10.98
N GLY A 36 6.74 -40.12 -10.36
CA GLY A 36 6.07 -40.16 -9.05
C GLY A 36 6.95 -39.53 -7.96
N THR A 37 8.27 -39.81 -7.97
CA THR A 37 9.21 -39.24 -7.04
C THR A 37 9.29 -37.72 -7.18
N VAL A 38 9.32 -37.16 -8.40
CA VAL A 38 9.31 -35.73 -8.61
C VAL A 38 8.03 -35.09 -8.01
N LYS A 39 6.89 -35.74 -8.17
CA LYS A 39 5.61 -35.26 -7.61
C LYS A 39 5.61 -35.30 -6.08
N GLU A 40 6.05 -36.40 -5.46
CA GLU A 40 6.13 -36.53 -4.00
C GLU A 40 7.10 -35.52 -3.37
N VAL A 41 8.27 -35.34 -4.01
CA VAL A 41 9.26 -34.34 -3.58
C VAL A 41 8.69 -32.93 -3.71
N ALA A 42 7.92 -32.64 -4.77
CA ALA A 42 7.25 -31.35 -4.93
C ALA A 42 6.25 -31.07 -3.80
N GLU A 43 5.41 -32.06 -3.46
CA GLU A 43 4.44 -31.94 -2.38
C GLU A 43 5.11 -31.72 -1.02
N SER A 44 6.16 -32.49 -0.74
CA SER A 44 6.94 -32.36 0.48
C SER A 44 7.65 -31.01 0.59
N ALA A 45 8.31 -30.60 -0.49
CA ALA A 45 9.02 -29.32 -0.55
C ALA A 45 8.06 -28.12 -0.43
N MET A 46 6.89 -28.20 -1.08
CA MET A 46 5.84 -27.17 -0.97
C MET A 46 5.34 -27.04 0.46
N ARG A 47 4.99 -28.16 1.11
CA ARG A 47 4.55 -28.17 2.50
C ARG A 47 5.62 -27.58 3.44
N ALA A 48 6.87 -27.95 3.26
CA ALA A 48 7.96 -27.46 4.08
C ALA A 48 8.28 -25.97 3.84
N ALA A 49 8.10 -25.47 2.63
CA ALA A 49 8.29 -24.06 2.33
C ALA A 49 7.14 -23.21 2.90
N VAL A 50 5.89 -23.58 2.63
CA VAL A 50 4.70 -22.83 3.08
C VAL A 50 4.62 -22.74 4.60
N ALA A 51 5.06 -23.76 5.32
CA ALA A 51 5.11 -23.75 6.79
C ALA A 51 5.97 -22.63 7.40
N ASN A 52 6.78 -21.94 6.61
CA ASN A 52 7.59 -20.80 7.06
C ASN A 52 6.92 -19.44 6.81
N TYR A 53 5.78 -19.40 6.11
CA TYR A 53 5.08 -18.17 5.73
C TYR A 53 3.69 -18.13 6.35
N ASP A 54 3.28 -16.92 6.75
CA ASP A 54 1.91 -16.68 7.19
C ASP A 54 0.95 -16.70 5.98
N LEU A 55 -0.33 -16.98 6.22
CA LEU A 55 -1.34 -17.07 5.17
C LEU A 55 -1.36 -15.85 4.23
N THR A 56 -1.30 -14.63 4.77
CA THR A 56 -1.30 -13.40 3.99
C THR A 56 -0.09 -13.28 3.06
N GLN A 57 1.06 -13.78 3.48
CA GLN A 57 2.28 -13.84 2.66
C GLN A 57 2.16 -14.90 1.58
N ALA A 58 1.66 -16.08 1.92
CA ALA A 58 1.51 -17.20 1.00
C ALA A 58 0.48 -16.95 -0.10
N ILE A 59 -0.60 -16.20 0.20
CA ILE A 59 -1.61 -15.80 -0.79
C ILE A 59 -1.15 -14.60 -1.65
N GLY A 60 -0.31 -13.71 -1.08
CA GLY A 60 0.07 -12.44 -1.68
C GLY A 60 1.55 -12.33 -2.08
N PRO A 61 2.28 -11.41 -1.46
CA PRO A 61 3.63 -11.02 -1.90
C PRO A 61 4.70 -12.09 -1.72
N GLY A 62 4.47 -13.10 -0.87
CA GLY A 62 5.42 -14.17 -0.58
C GLY A 62 5.48 -15.28 -1.64
N ARG A 63 4.56 -15.31 -2.61
CA ARG A 63 4.49 -16.40 -3.61
C ARG A 63 5.81 -16.64 -4.33
N GLY A 64 6.44 -15.59 -4.84
CA GLY A 64 7.70 -15.70 -5.55
C GLY A 64 8.87 -16.25 -4.69
N ALA A 65 8.89 -15.88 -3.40
CA ALA A 65 9.86 -16.41 -2.45
C ALA A 65 9.60 -17.91 -2.15
N ILE A 66 8.33 -18.31 -2.02
CA ILE A 66 7.93 -19.71 -1.85
C ILE A 66 8.33 -20.54 -3.08
N GLU A 67 8.02 -20.07 -4.30
CA GLU A 67 8.40 -20.74 -5.55
C GLU A 67 9.91 -20.98 -5.65
N LEU A 68 10.71 -19.98 -5.29
CA LEU A 68 12.17 -20.08 -5.29
C LEU A 68 12.68 -21.08 -4.25
N GLU A 69 12.13 -21.04 -3.04
CA GLU A 69 12.50 -21.96 -1.95
C GLU A 69 12.13 -23.40 -2.27
N VAL A 70 10.92 -23.62 -2.81
CA VAL A 70 10.47 -24.96 -3.23
C VAL A 70 11.37 -25.50 -4.34
N ARG A 71 11.69 -24.69 -5.35
CA ARG A 71 12.61 -25.09 -6.42
C ARG A 71 13.97 -25.52 -5.87
N ARG A 72 14.53 -24.74 -4.95
CA ARG A 72 15.83 -25.04 -4.32
C ARG A 72 15.78 -26.35 -3.54
N ARG A 73 14.73 -26.57 -2.72
CA ARG A 73 14.56 -27.79 -1.92
C ARG A 73 14.35 -29.01 -2.80
N MET A 74 13.48 -28.91 -3.81
CA MET A 74 13.25 -29.98 -4.77
C MET A 74 14.56 -30.40 -5.47
N GLN A 75 15.31 -29.42 -5.99
CA GLN A 75 16.55 -29.72 -6.68
C GLN A 75 17.56 -30.41 -5.74
N GLN A 76 17.69 -29.95 -4.50
CA GLN A 76 18.57 -30.54 -3.50
C GLN A 76 18.22 -32.02 -3.22
N VAL A 77 16.95 -32.33 -2.98
CA VAL A 77 16.48 -33.69 -2.70
C VAL A 77 16.63 -34.59 -3.91
N LEU A 78 16.29 -34.11 -5.12
CA LEU A 78 16.43 -34.90 -6.36
C LEU A 78 17.87 -35.13 -6.76
N ASP A 79 18.79 -34.21 -6.44
CA ASP A 79 20.22 -34.40 -6.62
C ASP A 79 20.78 -35.44 -5.63
N GLU A 80 20.31 -35.42 -4.37
CA GLU A 80 20.66 -36.41 -3.35
C GLU A 80 20.21 -37.82 -3.73
N TYR A 81 19.01 -37.95 -4.32
CA TYR A 81 18.49 -39.20 -4.87
C TYR A 81 19.12 -39.57 -6.20
N ARG A 82 19.95 -38.73 -6.78
CA ARG A 82 20.56 -38.92 -8.12
C ARG A 82 19.49 -39.16 -9.20
N ALA A 83 18.36 -38.45 -9.10
CA ALA A 83 17.21 -38.63 -9.99
C ALA A 83 17.47 -38.25 -11.46
N GLY A 84 18.58 -37.60 -11.77
CA GLY A 84 18.89 -37.15 -13.13
C GLY A 84 17.97 -36.05 -13.69
N VAL A 85 17.25 -35.33 -12.83
CA VAL A 85 16.24 -34.32 -13.16
C VAL A 85 16.74 -32.92 -12.86
N LEU A 86 16.35 -31.96 -13.66
CA LEU A 86 16.59 -30.52 -13.44
C LEU A 86 15.26 -29.80 -13.30
N ILE A 87 15.04 -29.16 -12.16
CA ILE A 87 13.86 -28.32 -11.93
C ILE A 87 14.09 -26.94 -12.55
N GLN A 88 13.30 -26.60 -13.56
CA GLN A 88 13.40 -25.35 -14.29
C GLN A 88 12.65 -24.22 -13.55
N SER A 89 11.38 -24.44 -13.26
CA SER A 89 10.54 -23.47 -12.57
C SER A 89 9.40 -24.13 -11.81
N ILE A 90 8.92 -23.43 -10.79
CA ILE A 90 7.68 -23.73 -10.08
C ILE A 90 6.80 -22.49 -10.21
N SER A 91 5.52 -22.69 -10.46
CA SER A 91 4.54 -21.62 -10.55
C SER A 91 3.31 -21.96 -9.75
N ILE A 92 2.98 -21.13 -8.77
CA ILE A 92 1.76 -21.24 -7.98
C ILE A 92 0.63 -20.61 -8.77
N ARG A 93 -0.33 -21.43 -9.22
CA ARG A 93 -1.50 -20.94 -9.97
C ARG A 93 -2.55 -20.35 -9.05
N GLN A 94 -2.82 -21.05 -7.96
CA GLN A 94 -3.88 -20.73 -7.02
C GLN A 94 -3.39 -20.94 -5.60
N SER A 95 -3.72 -19.98 -4.74
CA SER A 95 -3.42 -20.03 -3.31
C SER A 95 -4.55 -19.28 -2.62
N ASP A 96 -5.57 -20.02 -2.24
CA ASP A 96 -6.80 -19.47 -1.64
C ASP A 96 -7.05 -20.10 -0.27
N PRO A 97 -7.67 -19.36 0.66
CA PRO A 97 -8.19 -19.94 1.88
C PRO A 97 -9.38 -20.85 1.55
N PRO A 98 -9.69 -21.83 2.42
CA PRO A 98 -10.90 -22.62 2.28
C PRO A 98 -12.16 -21.75 2.14
N PRO A 99 -13.16 -22.17 1.34
CA PRO A 99 -14.34 -21.35 1.08
C PRO A 99 -15.11 -20.94 2.34
N GLU A 100 -15.09 -21.76 3.39
CA GLU A 100 -15.79 -21.49 4.64
C GLU A 100 -15.27 -20.28 5.40
N VAL A 101 -14.02 -19.87 5.18
CA VAL A 101 -13.36 -18.76 5.89
C VAL A 101 -13.04 -17.57 4.99
N THR A 102 -13.37 -17.65 3.70
CA THR A 102 -13.05 -16.62 2.71
C THR A 102 -13.63 -15.25 3.07
N ASP A 103 -14.86 -15.19 3.57
CA ASP A 103 -15.51 -13.92 3.92
C ASP A 103 -14.87 -13.29 5.16
N ALA A 104 -14.51 -14.08 6.17
CA ALA A 104 -13.77 -13.58 7.34
C ALA A 104 -12.39 -13.01 6.95
N PHE A 105 -11.69 -13.67 6.01
CA PHE A 105 -10.41 -13.16 5.48
C PHE A 105 -10.56 -11.85 4.71
N ARG A 106 -11.62 -11.71 3.91
CA ARG A 106 -11.92 -10.45 3.22
C ARG A 106 -12.17 -9.31 4.20
N GLU A 107 -12.88 -9.58 5.29
CA GLU A 107 -13.16 -8.58 6.32
C GLU A 107 -11.87 -8.14 7.05
N VAL A 108 -11.01 -9.09 7.43
CA VAL A 108 -9.69 -8.80 8.03
C VAL A 108 -8.81 -7.99 7.09
N ASN A 109 -8.70 -8.39 5.82
CA ASN A 109 -7.93 -7.64 4.83
C ASN A 109 -8.48 -6.22 4.61
N ALA A 110 -9.80 -6.06 4.55
CA ALA A 110 -10.44 -4.76 4.44
C ALA A 110 -10.19 -3.89 5.69
N ALA A 111 -10.16 -4.49 6.89
CA ALA A 111 -9.82 -3.78 8.12
C ALA A 111 -8.34 -3.35 8.14
N GLN A 112 -7.42 -4.19 7.66
CA GLN A 112 -6.01 -3.85 7.53
C GLN A 112 -5.78 -2.71 6.54
N GLN A 113 -6.41 -2.76 5.36
CA GLN A 113 -6.35 -1.69 4.37
C GLN A 113 -6.90 -0.37 4.91
N ARG A 114 -8.03 -0.40 5.62
CA ARG A 114 -8.58 0.78 6.28
C ARG A 114 -7.61 1.37 7.32
N ARG A 115 -7.00 0.51 8.14
CA ARG A 115 -5.98 0.94 9.11
C ARG A 115 -4.79 1.62 8.43
N GLU A 116 -4.28 1.06 7.34
CA GLU A 116 -3.16 1.65 6.59
C GLU A 116 -3.56 2.99 5.95
N SER A 117 -4.77 3.08 5.39
CA SER A 117 -5.31 4.34 4.86
C SER A 117 -5.37 5.41 5.95
N TYR A 118 -5.95 5.11 7.12
CA TYR A 118 -6.00 6.07 8.23
C TYR A 118 -4.62 6.53 8.70
N LEU A 119 -3.66 5.62 8.76
CA LEU A 119 -2.28 5.98 9.14
C LEU A 119 -1.62 6.88 8.10
N ASN A 120 -1.85 6.61 6.82
CA ASN A 120 -1.31 7.42 5.73
C ASN A 120 -1.98 8.80 5.69
N ASP A 121 -3.30 8.86 5.86
CA ASP A 121 -4.05 10.11 5.93
C ASP A 121 -3.60 10.98 7.12
N ALA A 122 -3.40 10.36 8.28
CA ALA A 122 -2.89 11.05 9.47
C ALA A 122 -1.47 11.60 9.26
N ARG A 123 -0.58 10.81 8.63
CA ARG A 123 0.77 11.26 8.29
C ARG A 123 0.75 12.39 7.28
N ALA A 124 -0.07 12.29 6.24
CA ALA A 124 -0.24 13.33 5.24
C ALA A 124 -0.79 14.62 5.86
N TYR A 125 -1.75 14.50 6.79
CA TYR A 125 -2.28 15.65 7.53
C TYR A 125 -1.20 16.31 8.40
N ALA A 126 -0.44 15.52 9.17
CA ALA A 126 0.63 16.03 10.00
C ALA A 126 1.72 16.74 9.17
N SER A 127 2.11 16.15 8.04
CA SER A 127 3.06 16.79 7.10
C SER A 127 2.52 18.11 6.57
N ARG A 128 1.25 18.12 6.14
CA ARG A 128 0.60 19.35 5.63
C ARG A 128 0.57 20.46 6.67
N VAL A 129 0.17 20.15 7.91
CA VAL A 129 0.14 21.14 9.01
C VAL A 129 1.53 21.68 9.29
N ASN A 130 2.54 20.81 9.29
CA ASN A 130 3.94 21.23 9.51
C ASN A 130 4.43 22.13 8.38
N GLU A 131 4.20 21.77 7.13
CA GLU A 131 4.60 22.56 5.95
C GLU A 131 3.86 23.92 5.91
N LEU A 132 2.59 23.97 6.28
CA LEU A 132 1.84 25.23 6.39
C LEU A 132 2.46 26.13 7.47
N ALA A 133 2.75 25.59 8.66
CA ALA A 133 3.36 26.35 9.73
C ALA A 133 4.77 26.87 9.38
N LEU A 134 5.56 26.05 8.68
CA LEU A 134 6.87 26.47 8.16
C LEU A 134 6.73 27.55 7.10
N GLY A 135 5.73 27.44 6.22
CA GLY A 135 5.41 28.46 5.21
C GLY A 135 5.03 29.80 5.84
N GLU A 136 4.09 29.78 6.80
CA GLU A 136 3.67 30.97 7.55
C GLU A 136 4.84 31.61 8.31
N THR A 137 5.70 30.81 8.93
CA THR A 137 6.90 31.31 9.62
C THR A 137 7.86 31.98 8.65
N ALA A 138 8.11 31.36 7.49
CA ALA A 138 9.00 31.92 6.47
C ALA A 138 8.44 33.22 5.86
N GLU A 139 7.10 33.31 5.70
CA GLU A 139 6.44 34.54 5.28
C GLU A 139 6.58 35.65 6.33
N PHE A 140 6.31 35.30 7.60
CA PHE A 140 6.50 36.24 8.72
C PHE A 140 7.94 36.76 8.80
N ASP A 141 8.93 35.89 8.67
CA ASP A 141 10.35 36.29 8.71
C ASP A 141 10.67 37.27 7.58
N LYS A 142 10.17 37.07 6.38
CA LYS A 142 10.35 38.02 5.26
C LYS A 142 9.75 39.38 5.57
N ILE A 143 8.52 39.40 6.09
CA ILE A 143 7.83 40.63 6.49
C ILE A 143 8.58 41.32 7.62
N TYR A 144 9.08 40.55 8.60
CA TYR A 144 9.82 41.08 9.73
C TYR A 144 11.14 41.75 9.35
N VAL A 145 11.87 41.16 8.38
CA VAL A 145 13.09 41.80 7.84
C VAL A 145 12.76 43.16 7.19
N GLN A 146 11.68 43.24 6.40
CA GLN A 146 11.22 44.50 5.78
C GLN A 146 10.76 45.53 6.85
N TYR A 147 10.04 45.02 7.87
CA TYR A 147 9.60 45.87 8.98
C TYR A 147 10.77 46.48 9.73
N LYS A 148 11.88 45.76 9.99
CA LYS A 148 13.07 46.31 10.62
C LYS A 148 13.70 47.44 9.82
N GLN A 149 13.63 47.41 8.49
CA GLN A 149 14.23 48.44 7.63
C GLN A 149 13.35 49.67 7.52
N ALA A 150 12.04 49.54 7.46
CA ALA A 150 11.08 50.64 7.27
C ALA A 150 9.75 50.38 8.00
N PRO A 151 9.65 50.56 9.32
CA PRO A 151 8.49 50.16 10.11
C PRO A 151 7.17 50.80 9.68
N GLU A 152 7.21 52.12 9.48
CA GLU A 152 5.96 52.89 9.16
C GLU A 152 5.44 52.55 7.76
N VAL A 153 6.30 52.33 6.79
CA VAL A 153 5.91 51.97 5.42
C VAL A 153 5.34 50.55 5.39
N THR A 154 5.96 49.62 6.09
CA THR A 154 5.54 48.23 6.15
C THR A 154 4.18 48.10 6.85
N LYS A 155 3.98 48.80 7.98
CA LYS A 155 2.65 48.80 8.66
C LYS A 155 1.54 49.30 7.74
N ARG A 156 1.79 50.41 7.03
CA ARG A 156 0.82 51.03 6.15
C ARG A 156 0.47 50.08 4.96
N ARG A 157 1.48 49.45 4.38
CA ARG A 157 1.28 48.47 3.32
C ARG A 157 0.42 47.30 3.78
N LEU A 158 0.80 46.66 4.91
CA LEU A 158 0.08 45.50 5.46
C LEU A 158 -1.39 45.91 5.82
N TYR A 159 -1.59 47.10 6.33
CA TYR A 159 -2.94 47.59 6.60
C TYR A 159 -3.78 47.66 5.33
N TYR A 160 -3.26 48.25 4.25
CA TYR A 160 -3.97 48.34 2.99
C TYR A 160 -4.23 46.99 2.35
N GLU A 161 -3.24 46.11 2.33
CA GLU A 161 -3.37 44.73 1.82
C GLU A 161 -4.45 43.96 2.59
N THR A 162 -4.45 44.05 3.92
CA THR A 162 -5.48 43.41 4.75
C THR A 162 -6.88 44.00 4.50
N MET A 163 -6.96 45.32 4.41
CA MET A 163 -8.24 45.99 4.14
C MET A 163 -8.78 45.67 2.75
N GLU A 164 -7.92 45.55 1.74
CA GLU A 164 -8.30 45.12 0.40
C GLU A 164 -8.86 43.69 0.40
N GLN A 165 -8.21 42.78 1.11
CA GLN A 165 -8.69 41.40 1.26
C GLN A 165 -10.04 41.31 2.00
N VAL A 166 -10.21 42.06 3.07
CA VAL A 166 -11.44 42.08 3.84
C VAL A 166 -12.57 42.73 3.04
N LEU A 167 -12.31 43.91 2.47
CA LEU A 167 -13.29 44.63 1.67
C LEU A 167 -13.65 43.91 0.36
N GLY A 168 -12.74 43.10 -0.20
CA GLY A 168 -13.03 42.30 -1.38
C GLY A 168 -14.02 41.16 -1.15
N LYS A 169 -14.22 40.73 0.12
CA LYS A 169 -15.11 39.63 0.51
C LYS A 169 -16.47 40.09 1.02
N VAL A 170 -16.69 41.41 1.18
CA VAL A 170 -17.93 41.97 1.76
C VAL A 170 -18.65 42.79 0.68
N ASP A 171 -19.95 42.60 0.59
CA ASP A 171 -20.78 43.50 -0.22
C ASP A 171 -20.74 44.90 0.39
N LYS A 172 -20.29 45.87 -0.40
CA LYS A 172 -20.08 47.26 0.07
C LYS A 172 -20.84 48.25 -0.81
N THR A 173 -21.48 49.16 -0.15
CA THR A 173 -22.12 50.33 -0.79
C THR A 173 -21.34 51.57 -0.40
N ILE A 174 -20.79 52.29 -1.35
CA ILE A 174 -20.11 53.57 -1.12
C ILE A 174 -21.18 54.67 -1.27
N VAL A 175 -21.42 55.41 -0.19
CA VAL A 175 -22.35 56.55 -0.20
C VAL A 175 -21.53 57.84 -0.13
N GLU A 176 -21.61 58.64 -1.19
CA GLU A 176 -21.00 59.98 -1.21
C GLU A 176 -21.93 60.95 -0.52
N THR A 177 -21.46 61.62 0.53
CA THR A 177 -22.25 62.52 1.35
C THR A 177 -22.52 63.84 0.63
N GLY A 178 -23.67 63.92 -0.03
CA GLY A 178 -24.17 65.11 -0.72
C GLY A 178 -25.62 64.92 -1.16
N GLY A 179 -26.56 64.80 -0.17
CA GLY A 179 -28.01 64.84 -0.49
C GLY A 179 -28.68 63.52 -0.82
N VAL A 180 -28.17 62.39 -0.33
CA VAL A 180 -28.76 61.07 -0.58
C VAL A 180 -29.58 60.60 0.64
N ASN A 181 -30.88 60.35 0.45
CA ASN A 181 -31.68 59.57 1.36
C ASN A 181 -31.18 58.14 1.42
N THR A 182 -30.61 57.73 2.53
CA THR A 182 -30.04 56.40 2.74
C THR A 182 -31.13 55.34 2.82
N TYR A 183 -31.59 54.81 1.69
CA TYR A 183 -32.40 53.62 1.64
C TYR A 183 -31.46 52.41 1.38
N LEU A 184 -31.21 51.63 2.44
CA LEU A 184 -30.47 50.39 2.32
C LEU A 184 -31.49 49.25 2.17
N PRO A 185 -31.69 48.67 1.00
CA PRO A 185 -32.55 47.48 0.88
C PRO A 185 -31.88 46.31 1.62
N LEU A 186 -32.49 45.90 2.73
CA LEU A 186 -32.08 44.67 3.40
C LEU A 186 -32.37 43.48 2.47
N PRO A 187 -31.45 42.57 2.25
CA PRO A 187 -31.73 41.35 1.47
C PRO A 187 -32.83 40.54 2.15
N GLU A 188 -33.92 40.27 1.40
CA GLU A 188 -34.96 39.36 1.86
C GLU A 188 -34.34 38.00 2.20
N PHE A 189 -34.46 37.60 3.45
CA PHE A 189 -34.13 36.25 3.88
C PHE A 189 -35.11 35.30 3.20
N GLN A 190 -34.65 34.64 2.10
CA GLN A 190 -35.35 33.48 1.55
C GLN A 190 -35.30 32.39 2.61
N LYS A 191 -36.43 32.17 3.30
CA LYS A 191 -36.67 30.96 4.09
C LYS A 191 -36.61 29.75 3.13
N LYS A 192 -35.62 28.87 3.30
CA LYS A 192 -35.68 27.49 2.88
C LYS A 192 -36.10 26.62 4.03
#